data_506bb78a7fbdb67d1c9be4e1289c7b45
#
_entry.id   506bb78a7fbdb67d1c9be4e1289c7b45
#
_cell.length_a   1.000
_cell.length_b   1.000
_cell.length_c   1.000
_cell.angle_alpha   90.00
_cell.angle_beta   90.00
_cell.angle_gamma   90.00
#
_symmetry.space_group_name_H-M   'P 1'
#
loop_
_entity.id
_entity.type
_entity.pdbx_description
1 polymer ?
#
loop_
_entity_poly.entity_id
_entity_poly.type
_entity_poly.pdbx_seq_one_letter_code
_entity_poly.pdbx_strand_id
1 'polypeptide(L)'
;MPNQTPPSRYSAVAQGFHWLIAALIVTQFALAWSADDLPLGARKLVLLARHKSFGMTILILAVLRLLWRLFNRPPELPQGMTGIEKMLAKATHVLFYVLLFVMPLTGWMMSSAKNYSVSWFDQFTWPNLISPSESAFNLLRTVHDTLSWLLFAVAILHILAALKHHFWNKDDVLKRMLPFTKSEKRS
;
A
#
# COMPACT_ATOMS: atom_id res chain seq x y z
N MET A 1 -23.23 20.09 16.05
CA MET A 1 -23.15 18.81 15.31
C MET A 1 -23.31 17.70 16.34
N PRO A 2 -24.15 16.67 16.13
CA PRO A 2 -24.35 15.63 17.14
C PRO A 2 -23.04 14.89 17.41
N ASN A 3 -22.74 14.68 18.68
CA ASN A 3 -21.55 14.00 19.20
C ASN A 3 -21.67 12.51 18.82
N GLN A 4 -21.23 12.14 17.59
CA GLN A 4 -21.25 10.77 17.14
C GLN A 4 -20.10 10.01 17.81
N THR A 5 -20.44 9.03 18.61
CA THR A 5 -19.47 8.08 19.18
C THR A 5 -18.63 7.48 18.04
N PRO A 6 -17.30 7.43 18.16
CA PRO A 6 -16.45 6.86 17.12
C PRO A 6 -16.87 5.41 16.82
N PRO A 7 -16.81 4.98 15.55
CA PRO A 7 -17.21 3.62 15.19
C PRO A 7 -16.30 2.59 15.86
N SER A 8 -16.83 1.47 16.27
CA SER A 8 -16.07 0.36 16.88
C SER A 8 -15.22 -0.41 15.86
N ARG A 9 -15.54 -0.32 14.55
CA ARG A 9 -14.91 -1.03 13.43
C ARG A 9 -14.70 -0.10 12.23
N TYR A 10 -13.76 -0.49 11.35
CA TYR A 10 -13.65 0.12 10.03
C TYR A 10 -14.87 -0.22 9.17
N SER A 11 -15.29 0.72 8.34
CA SER A 11 -16.36 0.49 7.37
C SER A 11 -15.97 -0.59 6.36
N ALA A 12 -16.96 -1.28 5.77
CA ALA A 12 -16.72 -2.30 4.75
C ALA A 12 -15.91 -1.75 3.55
N VAL A 13 -16.12 -0.48 3.19
CA VAL A 13 -15.35 0.19 2.13
C VAL A 13 -13.88 0.35 2.53
N ALA A 14 -13.60 0.79 3.77
CA ALA A 14 -12.22 0.92 4.26
C ALA A 14 -11.50 -0.44 4.34
N GLN A 15 -12.22 -1.50 4.74
CA GLN A 15 -11.73 -2.87 4.75
C GLN A 15 -11.45 -3.37 3.32
N GLY A 16 -12.35 -3.12 2.38
CA GLY A 16 -12.19 -3.47 0.96
C GLY A 16 -10.95 -2.83 0.36
N PHE A 17 -10.76 -1.53 0.52
CA PHE A 17 -9.54 -0.84 0.09
C PHE A 17 -8.27 -1.44 0.73
N HIS A 18 -8.33 -1.75 2.03
CA HIS A 18 -7.17 -2.30 2.72
C HIS A 18 -6.75 -3.65 2.13
N TRP A 19 -7.67 -4.59 2.05
CA TRP A 19 -7.36 -5.94 1.60
C TRP A 19 -7.03 -6.01 0.11
N LEU A 20 -7.70 -5.20 -0.71
CA LEU A 20 -7.37 -5.12 -2.14
C LEU A 20 -5.96 -4.56 -2.35
N ILE A 21 -5.60 -3.45 -1.68
CA ILE A 21 -4.25 -2.90 -1.77
C ILE A 21 -3.21 -3.89 -1.21
N ALA A 22 -3.48 -4.56 -0.10
CA ALA A 22 -2.58 -5.57 0.46
C ALA A 22 -2.34 -6.72 -0.53
N ALA A 23 -3.38 -7.25 -1.16
CA ALA A 23 -3.25 -8.28 -2.19
C ALA A 23 -2.44 -7.80 -3.40
N LEU A 24 -2.68 -6.57 -3.85
CA LEU A 24 -1.93 -5.97 -4.96
C LEU A 24 -0.45 -5.76 -4.60
N ILE A 25 -0.11 -5.37 -3.36
CA ILE A 25 1.29 -5.27 -2.91
C ILE A 25 1.98 -6.63 -2.98
N VAL A 26 1.35 -7.71 -2.51
CA VAL A 26 1.89 -9.07 -2.64
C VAL A 26 2.12 -9.42 -4.11
N THR A 27 1.14 -9.12 -4.97
CA THR A 27 1.25 -9.32 -6.42
C THR A 27 2.43 -8.54 -7.02
N GLN A 28 2.66 -7.30 -6.57
CA GLN A 28 3.77 -6.45 -7.03
C GLN A 28 5.13 -7.07 -6.73
N PHE A 29 5.34 -7.57 -5.51
CA PHE A 29 6.57 -8.28 -5.16
C PHE A 29 6.73 -9.56 -5.98
N ALA A 30 5.67 -10.36 -6.14
CA ALA A 30 5.72 -11.56 -6.94
C ALA A 30 6.10 -11.29 -8.41
N LEU A 31 5.52 -10.23 -9.01
CA LEU A 31 5.84 -9.84 -10.39
C LEU A 31 7.28 -9.32 -10.51
N ALA A 32 7.75 -8.49 -9.57
CA ALA A 32 9.10 -7.92 -9.60
C ALA A 32 10.15 -9.02 -9.46
N TRP A 33 10.06 -9.86 -8.44
CA TRP A 33 11.01 -10.97 -8.21
C TRP A 33 10.99 -11.98 -9.37
N SER A 34 9.81 -12.35 -9.88
CA SER A 34 9.71 -13.24 -11.04
C SER A 34 10.31 -12.61 -12.32
N ALA A 35 10.30 -11.28 -12.44
CA ALA A 35 10.92 -10.59 -13.58
C ALA A 35 12.45 -10.49 -13.41
N ASP A 36 12.96 -10.31 -12.18
CA ASP A 36 14.40 -10.17 -11.93
C ASP A 36 15.18 -11.43 -12.32
N ASP A 37 14.62 -12.60 -12.06
CA ASP A 37 15.23 -13.90 -12.38
C ASP A 37 15.27 -14.22 -13.88
N LEU A 38 14.60 -13.42 -14.73
CA LEU A 38 14.50 -13.69 -16.16
C LEU A 38 15.52 -12.88 -16.98
N PRO A 39 16.12 -13.48 -18.04
CA PRO A 39 16.85 -12.71 -19.05
C PRO A 39 15.89 -11.76 -19.79
N LEU A 40 16.48 -10.74 -20.42
CA LEU A 40 15.69 -9.80 -21.24
C LEU A 40 15.01 -10.57 -22.38
N GLY A 41 13.69 -10.49 -22.44
CA GLY A 41 12.86 -11.18 -23.42
C GLY A 41 11.38 -10.91 -23.21
N ALA A 42 10.54 -11.45 -24.07
CA ALA A 42 9.10 -11.21 -24.09
C ALA A 42 8.45 -11.46 -22.70
N ARG A 43 8.81 -12.56 -22.03
CA ARG A 43 8.26 -12.91 -20.72
C ARG A 43 8.57 -11.88 -19.65
N LYS A 44 9.83 -11.40 -19.57
CA LYS A 44 10.22 -10.33 -18.64
C LYS A 44 9.45 -9.05 -18.91
N LEU A 45 9.32 -8.67 -20.19
CA LEU A 45 8.59 -7.46 -20.59
C LEU A 45 7.11 -7.53 -20.20
N VAL A 46 6.45 -8.68 -20.36
CA VAL A 46 5.06 -8.89 -19.93
C VAL A 46 4.91 -8.74 -18.42
N LEU A 47 5.81 -9.33 -17.61
CA LEU A 47 5.77 -9.19 -16.16
C LEU A 47 5.97 -7.73 -15.71
N LEU A 48 6.91 -7.02 -16.33
CA LEU A 48 7.15 -5.59 -16.04
C LEU A 48 5.98 -4.71 -16.49
N ALA A 49 5.32 -5.01 -17.61
CA ALA A 49 4.12 -4.30 -18.06
C ALA A 49 2.97 -4.47 -17.04
N ARG A 50 2.76 -5.69 -16.55
CA ARG A 50 1.78 -5.96 -15.49
C ARG A 50 2.14 -5.29 -14.17
N HIS A 51 3.42 -5.33 -13.77
CA HIS A 51 3.91 -4.62 -12.58
C HIS A 51 3.59 -3.12 -12.66
N LYS A 52 3.84 -2.47 -13.79
CA LYS A 52 3.48 -1.07 -14.01
C LYS A 52 1.97 -0.83 -13.91
N SER A 53 1.16 -1.68 -14.55
CA SER A 53 -0.31 -1.55 -14.55
C SER A 53 -0.89 -1.68 -13.14
N PHE A 54 -0.48 -2.69 -12.38
CA PHE A 54 -0.90 -2.85 -10.98
C PHE A 54 -0.35 -1.75 -10.08
N GLY A 55 0.88 -1.23 -10.35
CA GLY A 55 1.43 -0.08 -9.65
C GLY A 55 0.55 1.17 -9.80
N MET A 56 0.10 1.47 -11.01
CA MET A 56 -0.84 2.56 -11.27
C MET A 56 -2.21 2.31 -10.63
N THR A 57 -2.67 1.06 -10.59
CA THR A 57 -3.91 0.69 -9.88
C THR A 57 -3.78 0.96 -8.38
N ILE A 58 -2.64 0.62 -7.76
CA ILE A 58 -2.37 0.93 -6.35
C ILE A 58 -2.39 2.43 -6.11
N LEU A 59 -1.80 3.24 -7.00
CA LEU A 59 -1.82 4.70 -6.88
C LEU A 59 -3.26 5.25 -6.89
N ILE A 60 -4.09 4.80 -7.83
CA ILE A 60 -5.51 5.19 -7.90
C ILE A 60 -6.24 4.79 -6.62
N LEU A 61 -6.07 3.54 -6.17
CA LEU A 61 -6.72 3.04 -4.96
C LEU A 61 -6.23 3.77 -3.70
N ALA A 62 -4.95 4.17 -3.64
CA ALA A 62 -4.40 4.96 -2.54
C ALA A 62 -5.06 6.35 -2.46
N VAL A 63 -5.25 7.01 -3.61
CA VAL A 63 -6.00 8.28 -3.69
C VAL A 63 -7.42 8.10 -3.18
N LEU A 64 -8.15 7.12 -3.72
CA LEU A 64 -9.54 6.84 -3.32
C LEU A 64 -9.65 6.48 -1.84
N ARG A 65 -8.72 5.68 -1.32
CA ARG A 65 -8.65 5.32 0.10
C ARG A 65 -8.37 6.54 0.98
N LEU A 66 -7.47 7.43 0.56
CA LEU A 66 -7.17 8.66 1.29
C LEU A 66 -8.40 9.58 1.32
N LEU A 67 -9.05 9.78 0.17
CA LEU A 67 -10.30 10.55 0.08
C LEU A 67 -11.38 9.95 0.99
N TRP A 68 -11.59 8.64 0.92
CA TRP A 68 -12.53 7.97 1.82
C TRP A 68 -12.24 8.26 3.29
N ARG A 69 -10.96 8.18 3.69
CA ARG A 69 -10.52 8.43 5.07
C ARG A 69 -10.74 9.88 5.52
N LEU A 70 -10.64 10.86 4.63
CA LEU A 70 -10.88 12.27 4.97
C LEU A 70 -12.34 12.52 5.36
N PHE A 71 -13.27 11.80 4.73
CA PHE A 71 -14.70 11.95 5.01
C PHE A 71 -15.25 10.93 6.04
N ASN A 72 -14.49 9.89 6.37
CA ASN A 72 -14.92 8.81 7.26
C ASN A 72 -13.88 8.59 8.37
N ARG A 73 -14.25 8.96 9.60
CA ARG A 73 -13.37 8.83 10.76
C ARG A 73 -13.03 7.35 11.02
N PRO A 74 -11.75 7.00 11.19
CA PRO A 74 -11.37 5.65 11.59
C PRO A 74 -11.76 5.38 13.06
N PRO A 75 -11.89 4.10 13.46
CA PRO A 75 -12.05 3.73 14.86
C PRO A 75 -10.88 4.23 15.71
N GLU A 76 -11.18 4.55 16.97
CA GLU A 76 -10.12 4.87 17.93
C GLU A 76 -9.25 3.66 18.24
N LEU A 77 -7.98 3.93 18.56
CA LEU A 77 -7.06 2.88 18.99
C LEU A 77 -7.53 2.29 20.33
N PRO A 78 -7.30 0.99 20.61
CA PRO A 78 -7.69 0.36 21.85
C PRO A 78 -7.14 1.11 23.07
N GLN A 79 -7.95 1.22 24.12
CA GLN A 79 -7.57 1.94 25.34
C GLN A 79 -6.38 1.29 26.07
N GLY A 80 -6.23 -0.06 25.97
CA GLY A 80 -5.14 -0.81 26.57
C GLY A 80 -3.76 -0.65 25.91
N MET A 81 -3.67 0.06 24.77
CA MET A 81 -2.37 0.31 24.11
C MET A 81 -1.56 1.35 24.90
N THR A 82 -0.26 1.08 25.05
CA THR A 82 0.70 2.04 25.61
C THR A 82 0.84 3.27 24.70
N GLY A 83 1.36 4.37 25.22
CA GLY A 83 1.64 5.59 24.44
C GLY A 83 2.58 5.32 23.25
N ILE A 84 3.59 4.48 23.45
CA ILE A 84 4.56 4.09 22.41
C ILE A 84 3.87 3.27 21.32
N GLU A 85 3.04 2.29 21.66
CA GLU A 85 2.30 1.49 20.68
C GLU A 85 1.36 2.36 19.84
N LYS A 86 0.67 3.32 20.45
CA LYS A 86 -0.19 4.28 19.74
C LYS A 86 0.61 5.17 18.78
N MET A 87 1.77 5.64 19.21
CA MET A 87 2.67 6.45 18.38
C MET A 87 3.18 5.63 17.18
N LEU A 88 3.69 4.42 17.43
CA LEU A 88 4.18 3.52 16.36
C LEU A 88 3.06 3.15 15.38
N ALA A 89 1.86 2.85 15.84
CA ALA A 89 0.73 2.55 14.98
C ALA A 89 0.39 3.74 14.05
N LYS A 90 0.37 4.99 14.59
CA LYS A 90 0.14 6.18 13.78
C LYS A 90 1.26 6.42 12.78
N ALA A 91 2.52 6.32 13.20
CA ALA A 91 3.69 6.49 12.34
C ALA A 91 3.71 5.47 11.20
N THR A 92 3.43 4.20 11.49
CA THR A 92 3.35 3.13 10.49
C THR A 92 2.25 3.41 9.45
N HIS A 93 1.07 3.85 9.88
CA HIS A 93 0.00 4.20 8.94
C HIS A 93 0.36 5.39 8.06
N VAL A 94 0.99 6.43 8.61
CA VAL A 94 1.48 7.58 7.82
C VAL A 94 2.53 7.10 6.81
N LEU A 95 3.49 6.29 7.25
CA LEU A 95 4.54 5.74 6.39
C LEU A 95 3.95 4.91 5.24
N PHE A 96 2.94 4.06 5.51
CA PHE A 96 2.25 3.35 4.43
C PHE A 96 1.62 4.30 3.42
N TYR A 97 0.92 5.35 3.85
CA TYR A 97 0.38 6.32 2.90
C TYR A 97 1.48 6.96 2.06
N VAL A 98 2.58 7.39 2.67
CA VAL A 98 3.73 7.94 1.93
C VAL A 98 4.24 6.93 0.90
N LEU A 99 4.46 5.68 1.30
CA LEU A 99 4.97 4.63 0.41
C LEU A 99 3.98 4.28 -0.71
N LEU A 100 2.67 4.23 -0.43
CA LEU A 100 1.64 3.96 -1.44
C LEU A 100 1.57 5.02 -2.55
N PHE A 101 2.02 6.25 -2.30
CA PHE A 101 2.14 7.30 -3.30
C PHE A 101 3.53 7.33 -3.93
N VAL A 102 4.59 7.33 -3.13
CA VAL A 102 5.95 7.52 -3.61
C VAL A 102 6.42 6.34 -4.46
N MET A 103 6.08 5.10 -4.08
CA MET A 103 6.49 3.90 -4.84
C MET A 103 6.00 3.90 -6.30
N PRO A 104 4.69 4.01 -6.59
CA PRO A 104 4.25 4.01 -7.98
C PRO A 104 4.73 5.27 -8.74
N LEU A 105 4.84 6.42 -8.08
CA LEU A 105 5.36 7.64 -8.71
C LEU A 105 6.83 7.50 -9.10
N THR A 106 7.69 6.94 -8.24
CA THR A 106 9.10 6.68 -8.58
C THR A 106 9.23 5.69 -9.74
N GLY A 107 8.42 4.63 -9.76
CA GLY A 107 8.38 3.66 -10.86
C GLY A 107 7.92 4.27 -12.20
N TRP A 108 6.92 5.18 -12.14
CA TRP A 108 6.46 5.92 -13.32
C TRP A 108 7.53 6.89 -13.84
N MET A 109 8.10 7.69 -12.95
CA MET A 109 9.22 8.59 -13.34
C MET A 109 10.42 7.82 -13.87
N MET A 110 10.78 6.69 -13.25
CA MET A 110 11.86 5.80 -13.73
C MET A 110 11.59 5.30 -15.16
N SER A 111 10.35 4.86 -15.44
CA SER A 111 9.96 4.46 -16.80
C SER A 111 10.03 5.63 -17.78
N SER A 112 9.57 6.82 -17.37
CA SER A 112 9.65 8.05 -18.19
C SER A 112 11.09 8.43 -18.51
N ALA A 113 12.01 8.30 -17.55
CA ALA A 113 13.44 8.60 -17.74
C ALA A 113 14.12 7.72 -18.79
N LYS A 114 13.57 6.56 -19.10
CA LYS A 114 14.01 5.66 -20.20
C LYS A 114 13.08 5.72 -21.41
N ASN A 115 12.12 6.62 -21.42
CA ASN A 115 11.08 6.71 -22.46
C ASN A 115 10.31 5.38 -22.65
N TYR A 116 10.16 4.59 -21.56
CA TYR A 116 9.35 3.37 -21.58
C TYR A 116 7.91 3.72 -21.26
N SER A 117 6.98 3.30 -22.10
CA SER A 117 5.55 3.50 -21.89
C SER A 117 5.07 2.87 -20.59
N VAL A 118 4.23 3.61 -19.88
CA VAL A 118 3.43 3.09 -18.76
C VAL A 118 2.00 2.93 -19.26
N SER A 119 1.68 1.74 -19.75
CA SER A 119 0.33 1.39 -20.18
C SER A 119 -0.45 0.75 -19.05
N TRP A 120 -1.71 1.13 -18.89
CA TRP A 120 -2.62 0.54 -17.89
C TRP A 120 -3.44 -0.55 -18.56
N PHE A 121 -2.98 -1.80 -18.43
CA PHE A 121 -3.58 -3.01 -19.01
C PHE A 121 -3.89 -2.87 -20.51
N ASP A 122 -3.01 -2.18 -21.26
CA ASP A 122 -3.11 -1.91 -22.70
C ASP A 122 -4.35 -1.11 -23.12
N GLN A 123 -5.12 -0.56 -22.16
CA GLN A 123 -6.29 0.27 -22.42
C GLN A 123 -5.95 1.76 -22.52
N PHE A 124 -4.99 2.22 -21.73
CA PHE A 124 -4.61 3.61 -21.65
C PHE A 124 -3.12 3.75 -21.35
N THR A 125 -2.45 4.66 -22.05
CA THR A 125 -1.02 4.97 -21.83
C THR A 125 -0.89 6.30 -21.09
N TRP A 126 -0.24 6.26 -19.94
CA TRP A 126 0.06 7.44 -19.14
C TRP A 126 1.17 8.26 -19.80
N PRO A 127 1.10 9.60 -19.77
CA PRO A 127 2.15 10.46 -20.32
C PRO A 127 3.44 10.31 -19.52
N ASN A 128 4.57 10.62 -20.15
CA ASN A 128 5.84 10.72 -19.45
C ASN A 128 5.81 11.89 -18.46
N LEU A 129 6.26 11.67 -17.22
CA LEU A 129 6.33 12.70 -16.18
C LEU A 129 7.58 13.56 -16.28
N ILE A 130 8.66 13.00 -16.81
CA ILE A 130 9.96 13.67 -16.98
C ILE A 130 10.56 13.34 -18.34
N SER A 131 11.45 14.20 -18.82
CA SER A 131 12.22 13.95 -20.03
C SER A 131 13.22 12.80 -19.83
N PRO A 132 13.59 12.07 -20.90
CA PRO A 132 14.59 11.02 -20.83
C PRO A 132 15.92 11.51 -20.25
N SER A 133 16.46 10.77 -19.28
CA SER A 133 17.71 11.10 -18.59
C SER A 133 18.28 9.84 -17.92
N GLU A 134 19.50 9.47 -18.27
CA GLU A 134 20.18 8.30 -17.70
C GLU A 134 20.47 8.48 -16.21
N SER A 135 20.90 9.67 -15.80
CA SER A 135 21.17 9.98 -14.39
C SER A 135 19.90 9.93 -13.55
N ALA A 136 18.79 10.47 -14.06
CA ALA A 136 17.48 10.38 -13.38
C ALA A 136 17.00 8.94 -13.27
N PHE A 137 17.17 8.13 -14.33
CA PHE A 137 16.83 6.71 -14.28
C PHE A 137 17.61 5.97 -13.19
N ASN A 138 18.93 6.13 -13.12
CA ASN A 138 19.77 5.44 -12.16
C ASN A 138 19.42 5.84 -10.71
N LEU A 139 19.19 7.13 -10.46
CA LEU A 139 18.74 7.64 -9.17
C LEU A 139 17.38 7.06 -8.77
N LEU A 140 16.38 7.17 -9.67
CA LEU A 140 15.01 6.71 -9.39
C LEU A 140 14.94 5.20 -9.23
N ARG A 141 15.76 4.44 -9.94
CA ARG A 141 15.90 3.01 -9.74
C ARG A 141 16.40 2.69 -8.34
N THR A 142 17.49 3.32 -7.91
CA THR A 142 18.01 3.13 -6.55
C THR A 142 16.99 3.50 -5.48
N VAL A 143 16.29 4.61 -5.65
CA VAL A 143 15.23 5.05 -4.74
C VAL A 143 14.08 4.03 -4.71
N HIS A 144 13.58 3.60 -5.87
CA HIS A 144 12.49 2.63 -5.98
C HIS A 144 12.86 1.30 -5.32
N ASP A 145 14.05 0.77 -5.60
CA ASP A 145 14.56 -0.48 -5.02
C ASP A 145 14.70 -0.36 -3.49
N THR A 146 15.25 0.74 -2.99
CA THR A 146 15.39 0.98 -1.54
C THR A 146 14.04 1.09 -0.85
N LEU A 147 13.09 1.84 -1.43
CA LEU A 147 11.75 2.00 -0.89
C LEU A 147 10.95 0.68 -0.95
N SER A 148 11.22 -0.19 -1.93
CA SER A 148 10.56 -1.50 -2.00
C SER A 148 10.94 -2.37 -0.80
N TRP A 149 12.22 -2.42 -0.43
CA TRP A 149 12.67 -3.13 0.77
C TRP A 149 12.12 -2.51 2.06
N LEU A 150 12.03 -1.18 2.12
CA LEU A 150 11.40 -0.50 3.25
C LEU A 150 9.91 -0.88 3.35
N LEU A 151 9.18 -0.86 2.23
CA LEU A 151 7.76 -1.26 2.19
C LEU A 151 7.59 -2.71 2.64
N PHE A 152 8.47 -3.62 2.17
CA PHE A 152 8.46 -5.02 2.56
C PHE A 152 8.65 -5.18 4.07
N ALA A 153 9.68 -4.55 4.62
CA ALA A 153 9.98 -4.63 6.06
C ALA A 153 8.84 -4.07 6.92
N VAL A 154 8.30 -2.91 6.53
CA VAL A 154 7.17 -2.28 7.24
C VAL A 154 5.91 -3.14 7.15
N ALA A 155 5.65 -3.80 6.01
CA ALA A 155 4.52 -4.69 5.84
C ALA A 155 4.64 -5.94 6.75
N ILE A 156 5.82 -6.55 6.84
CA ILE A 156 6.08 -7.67 7.75
C ILE A 156 5.87 -7.24 9.21
N LEU A 157 6.45 -6.11 9.62
CA LEU A 157 6.28 -5.59 10.99
C LEU A 157 4.81 -5.28 11.30
N HIS A 158 4.06 -4.74 10.35
CA HIS A 158 2.65 -4.47 10.50
C HIS A 158 1.83 -5.75 10.70
N ILE A 159 2.10 -6.79 9.92
CA ILE A 159 1.45 -8.10 10.09
C ILE A 159 1.79 -8.70 11.44
N LEU A 160 3.06 -8.70 11.84
CA LEU A 160 3.49 -9.21 13.13
C LEU A 160 2.86 -8.45 14.30
N ALA A 161 2.77 -7.13 14.20
CA ALA A 161 2.07 -6.31 15.20
C ALA A 161 0.58 -6.67 15.29
N ALA A 162 -0.12 -6.84 14.16
CA ALA A 162 -1.52 -7.25 14.16
C ALA A 162 -1.72 -8.65 14.77
N LEU A 163 -0.81 -9.59 14.50
CA LEU A 163 -0.82 -10.93 15.09
C LEU A 163 -0.51 -10.88 16.60
N LYS A 164 0.47 -10.06 17.04
CA LYS A 164 0.74 -9.81 18.46
C LYS A 164 -0.52 -9.32 19.18
N HIS A 165 -1.21 -8.33 18.62
CA HIS A 165 -2.45 -7.82 19.16
C HIS A 165 -3.53 -8.91 19.26
N HIS A 166 -3.65 -9.75 18.25
CA HIS A 166 -4.66 -10.81 18.21
C HIS A 166 -4.38 -11.95 19.22
N PHE A 167 -3.14 -12.49 19.25
CA PHE A 167 -2.81 -13.69 20.01
C PHE A 167 -2.29 -13.38 21.42
N TRP A 168 -1.55 -12.30 21.59
CA TRP A 168 -0.90 -11.95 22.86
C TRP A 168 -1.70 -10.97 23.69
N ASN A 169 -2.03 -9.83 23.08
CA ASN A 169 -2.83 -8.81 23.75
C ASN A 169 -4.31 -9.18 23.83
N LYS A 170 -4.76 -10.10 22.97
CA LYS A 170 -6.16 -10.57 22.86
C LYS A 170 -7.16 -9.42 22.70
N ASP A 171 -6.75 -8.38 21.95
CA ASP A 171 -7.60 -7.22 21.66
C ASP A 171 -8.23 -7.32 20.25
N ASP A 172 -9.01 -6.31 19.88
CA ASP A 172 -9.81 -6.32 18.64
C ASP A 172 -9.13 -5.65 17.44
N VAL A 173 -7.84 -5.26 17.53
CA VAL A 173 -7.14 -4.53 16.46
C VAL A 173 -7.29 -5.24 15.11
N LEU A 174 -6.94 -6.51 15.04
CA LEU A 174 -7.07 -7.31 13.81
C LEU A 174 -8.54 -7.51 13.41
N LYS A 175 -9.41 -7.86 14.37
CA LYS A 175 -10.83 -8.12 14.12
C LYS A 175 -11.55 -6.92 13.52
N ARG A 176 -11.16 -5.68 13.87
CA ARG A 176 -11.74 -4.45 13.33
C ARG A 176 -11.50 -4.25 11.84
N MET A 177 -10.45 -4.87 11.29
CA MET A 177 -10.10 -4.80 9.88
C MET A 177 -10.50 -6.05 9.09
N LEU A 178 -10.84 -7.17 9.76
CA LEU A 178 -11.29 -8.38 9.08
C LEU A 178 -12.72 -8.20 8.53
N PRO A 179 -13.00 -8.58 7.27
CA PRO A 179 -14.36 -8.64 6.76
C PRO A 179 -15.15 -9.70 7.53
N PHE A 180 -16.47 -9.54 7.64
CA PHE A 180 -17.42 -10.51 8.18
C PHE A 180 -17.30 -10.87 9.69
N THR A 181 -16.41 -10.28 10.47
CA THR A 181 -16.40 -10.47 11.92
C THR A 181 -17.51 -9.65 12.58
N LYS A 182 -18.30 -10.25 13.47
CA LYS A 182 -19.30 -9.51 14.28
C LYS A 182 -18.56 -8.67 15.32
N SER A 183 -18.99 -7.41 15.50
CA SER A 183 -18.57 -6.59 16.64
C SER A 183 -19.25 -7.13 17.89
N GLU A 184 -18.51 -7.66 18.84
CA GLU A 184 -19.07 -7.85 20.18
C GLU A 184 -19.31 -6.45 20.76
N LYS A 185 -20.60 -6.13 20.99
CA LYS A 185 -20.95 -4.99 21.83
C LYS A 185 -20.43 -5.31 23.23
N ARG A 186 -19.40 -4.62 23.67
CA ARG A 186 -19.08 -4.60 25.11
C ARG A 186 -20.27 -3.93 25.81
N SER A 187 -21.02 -4.74 26.52
CA SER A 187 -22.00 -4.30 27.56
C SER A 187 -21.27 -3.61 28.71
#